data_152146346595f11f9a4d7abebe713413
#
_entry.id   152146346595f11f9a4d7abebe713413
#
_cell.length_a   1.000
_cell.length_b   1.000
_cell.length_c   1.000
_cell.angle_alpha   90.00
_cell.angle_beta   90.00
_cell.angle_gamma   90.00
#
_symmetry.space_group_name_H-M   'P 1'
#
loop_
_entity.id
_entity.type
_entity.pdbx_description
1 polymer ?
#
loop_
_entity_poly.entity_id
_entity_poly.type
_entity_poly.pdbx_seq_one_letter_code
_entity_poly.pdbx_strand_id
1 'polypeptide(L)'
;MGKSTIAAKYVIEHQTICYFNVLVDGSNRPELFLASIRKQLINRYKLANVETADLSTLLTEATAKLSTNEKLIIVVDALDEVDQKEGVENILYLPKTLPNNVYFFLTRRHFEPTQERLYTEGLKKEYLDLTDSKYDQENQHDIQEYIRFCLNDDPEHKDGLQTWIENKNISPDAFVQQLAAKSENNFMYLRYVLPAIAEGKYNDLNLNQLPQGLQDYYQTHWNRMNMNNSSKKMKVMILFILVEIGTPISGEMMFDIVNEDECDVDDILNEWIEYLKPQTIDEDICYSIYHASFLDFLKAKKELKPTRRLFEDVNQRIVDYWERIQG
;
A
#
# COMPACT_ATOMS: atom_id res chain seq x y z
N MET A 1 -3.29 5.47 -11.92
CA MET A 1 -2.25 5.67 -10.87
C MET A 1 -1.25 4.55 -10.84
N GLY A 2 -0.59 3.91 -11.48
CA GLY A 2 0.28 2.73 -11.48
C GLY A 2 1.73 2.98 -11.01
N LYS A 3 1.99 3.89 -10.04
CA LYS A 3 3.36 4.22 -9.59
C LYS A 3 4.22 3.00 -9.29
N SER A 4 3.75 2.12 -8.40
CA SER A 4 4.49 0.90 -8.02
C SER A 4 4.66 -0.06 -9.20
N THR A 5 3.70 -0.14 -10.10
CA THR A 5 3.80 -0.94 -11.33
C THR A 5 4.86 -0.40 -12.28
N ILE A 6 4.90 0.93 -12.46
CA ILE A 6 5.94 1.60 -13.27
C ILE A 6 7.32 1.35 -12.66
N ALA A 7 7.45 1.52 -11.33
CA ALA A 7 8.70 1.25 -10.61
C ALA A 7 9.14 -0.23 -10.76
N ALA A 8 8.22 -1.17 -10.57
CA ALA A 8 8.49 -2.61 -10.69
C ALA A 8 8.89 -2.99 -12.13
N LYS A 9 8.17 -2.47 -13.13
CA LYS A 9 8.51 -2.69 -14.55
C LYS A 9 9.92 -2.17 -14.85
N TYR A 10 10.24 -0.96 -14.41
CA TYR A 10 11.57 -0.39 -14.59
C TYR A 10 12.67 -1.27 -13.95
N VAL A 11 12.43 -1.77 -12.73
CA VAL A 11 13.35 -2.68 -12.02
C VAL A 11 13.57 -3.97 -12.81
N ILE A 12 12.51 -4.58 -13.33
CA ILE A 12 12.59 -5.84 -14.09
C ILE A 12 13.35 -5.64 -15.41
N GLU A 13 13.03 -4.61 -16.16
CA GLU A 13 13.63 -4.33 -17.46
C GLU A 13 15.11 -3.94 -17.36
N HIS A 14 15.49 -3.20 -16.32
CA HIS A 14 16.85 -2.69 -16.15
C HIS A 14 17.67 -3.41 -15.07
N GLN A 15 17.09 -4.39 -14.38
CA GLN A 15 17.72 -5.15 -13.29
C GLN A 15 18.43 -4.22 -12.28
N THR A 16 17.77 -3.14 -11.91
CA THR A 16 18.33 -2.11 -11.05
C THR A 16 18.15 -2.43 -9.57
N ILE A 17 18.94 -1.76 -8.72
CA ILE A 17 18.81 -1.82 -7.27
C ILE A 17 17.46 -1.20 -6.87
N CYS A 18 16.73 -1.84 -5.95
CA CYS A 18 15.41 -1.35 -5.57
C CYS A 18 15.04 -1.64 -4.12
N TYR A 19 14.08 -0.86 -3.63
CA TYR A 19 13.38 -1.11 -2.39
C TYR A 19 11.93 -0.65 -2.51
N PHE A 20 11.01 -1.50 -2.06
CA PHE A 20 9.58 -1.21 -2.02
C PHE A 20 9.16 -1.11 -0.55
N ASN A 21 8.76 0.08 -0.13
CA ASN A 21 8.18 0.26 1.20
C ASN A 21 6.76 -0.32 1.19
N VAL A 22 6.43 -1.16 2.16
CA VAL A 22 5.10 -1.74 2.31
C VAL A 22 4.70 -1.65 3.78
N LEU A 23 3.80 -0.73 4.08
CA LEU A 23 3.30 -0.49 5.44
C LEU A 23 2.72 -1.75 6.08
N VAL A 24 1.85 -2.43 5.35
CA VAL A 24 1.13 -3.62 5.84
C VAL A 24 2.03 -4.84 6.08
N ASP A 25 3.26 -4.84 5.57
CA ASP A 25 4.25 -5.91 5.78
C ASP A 25 5.31 -5.51 6.81
N GLY A 26 5.26 -4.28 7.34
CA GLY A 26 6.28 -3.73 8.21
C GLY A 26 7.64 -3.49 7.54
N SER A 27 7.73 -3.60 6.20
CA SER A 27 8.96 -3.38 5.44
C SER A 27 9.14 -1.91 5.03
N ASN A 28 8.69 -0.98 5.87
CA ASN A 28 8.69 0.46 5.63
C ASN A 28 9.61 1.23 6.59
N ARG A 29 10.49 0.52 7.30
CA ARG A 29 11.42 1.12 8.26
C ARG A 29 12.77 1.45 7.63
N PRO A 30 13.40 2.58 7.95
CA PRO A 30 14.68 3.03 7.39
C PRO A 30 15.81 2.01 7.56
N GLU A 31 15.83 1.28 8.67
CA GLU A 31 16.87 0.28 8.96
C GLU A 31 16.82 -0.88 7.96
N LEU A 32 15.62 -1.34 7.61
CA LEU A 32 15.40 -2.41 6.62
C LEU A 32 15.76 -1.94 5.22
N PHE A 33 15.41 -0.71 4.87
CA PHE A 33 15.85 -0.07 3.62
C PHE A 33 17.37 -0.06 3.52
N LEU A 34 18.06 0.51 4.53
CA LEU A 34 19.51 0.62 4.53
C LEU A 34 20.20 -0.76 4.46
N ALA A 35 19.70 -1.74 5.21
CA ALA A 35 20.23 -3.11 5.17
C ALA A 35 20.07 -3.74 3.78
N SER A 36 18.91 -3.58 3.14
CA SER A 36 18.61 -4.10 1.81
C SER A 36 19.49 -3.43 0.74
N ILE A 37 19.53 -2.10 0.70
CA ILE A 37 20.32 -1.36 -0.30
C ILE A 37 21.82 -1.64 -0.14
N ARG A 38 22.33 -1.69 1.10
CA ARG A 38 23.71 -2.09 1.38
C ARG A 38 24.04 -3.45 0.78
N LYS A 39 23.20 -4.46 1.07
CA LYS A 39 23.38 -5.83 0.56
C LYS A 39 23.40 -5.86 -0.97
N GLN A 40 22.50 -5.14 -1.63
CA GLN A 40 22.41 -5.09 -3.09
C GLN A 40 23.64 -4.40 -3.70
N LEU A 41 24.08 -3.25 -3.15
CA LEU A 41 25.28 -2.53 -3.61
C LEU A 41 26.56 -3.39 -3.45
N ILE A 42 26.77 -3.98 -2.27
CA ILE A 42 27.91 -4.86 -2.01
C ILE A 42 27.95 -6.03 -3.01
N ASN A 43 26.81 -6.70 -3.20
CA ASN A 43 26.72 -7.85 -4.09
C ASN A 43 26.95 -7.48 -5.55
N ARG A 44 26.36 -6.37 -6.02
CA ARG A 44 26.46 -5.94 -7.42
C ARG A 44 27.86 -5.45 -7.80
N TYR A 45 28.46 -4.61 -6.96
CA TYR A 45 29.72 -3.95 -7.24
C TYR A 45 30.93 -4.60 -6.54
N LYS A 46 30.72 -5.72 -5.82
CA LYS A 46 31.76 -6.44 -5.08
C LYS A 46 32.55 -5.51 -4.16
N LEU A 47 31.81 -4.69 -3.40
CA LEU A 47 32.45 -3.77 -2.45
C LEU A 47 33.03 -4.54 -1.27
N ALA A 48 34.19 -4.09 -0.78
CA ALA A 48 34.88 -4.70 0.35
C ALA A 48 35.04 -3.70 1.49
N ASN A 49 35.00 -4.18 2.73
CA ASN A 49 35.22 -3.39 3.95
C ASN A 49 34.21 -2.24 4.16
N VAL A 50 32.95 -2.45 3.75
CA VAL A 50 31.88 -1.44 3.81
C VAL A 50 30.63 -1.91 4.56
N GLU A 51 30.73 -2.98 5.36
CA GLU A 51 29.60 -3.62 6.06
C GLU A 51 28.91 -2.65 7.03
N THR A 52 29.66 -1.72 7.62
CA THR A 52 29.15 -0.68 8.54
C THR A 52 29.08 0.72 7.91
N ALA A 53 29.43 0.85 6.62
CA ALA A 53 29.44 2.14 5.95
C ALA A 53 28.03 2.74 5.83
N ASP A 54 27.94 4.07 5.88
CA ASP A 54 26.71 4.78 5.58
C ASP A 54 26.37 4.73 4.07
N LEU A 55 25.16 5.17 3.72
CA LEU A 55 24.70 5.13 2.34
C LEU A 55 25.56 6.01 1.41
N SER A 56 26.02 7.17 1.87
CA SER A 56 26.86 8.09 1.07
C SER A 56 28.20 7.45 0.71
N THR A 57 28.83 6.78 1.66
CA THR A 57 30.08 6.03 1.44
C THR A 57 29.86 4.88 0.47
N LEU A 58 28.79 4.09 0.64
CA LEU A 58 28.43 2.99 -0.27
C LEU A 58 28.23 3.46 -1.71
N LEU A 59 27.53 4.59 -1.90
CA LEU A 59 27.32 5.16 -3.22
C LEU A 59 28.62 5.65 -3.85
N THR A 60 29.51 6.24 -3.07
CA THR A 60 30.82 6.71 -3.53
C THR A 60 31.68 5.53 -3.98
N GLU A 61 31.76 4.47 -3.17
CA GLU A 61 32.51 3.25 -3.52
C GLU A 61 31.91 2.54 -4.74
N ALA A 62 30.57 2.50 -4.86
CA ALA A 62 29.89 1.93 -6.02
C ALA A 62 30.19 2.72 -7.29
N THR A 63 30.20 4.06 -7.24
CA THR A 63 30.52 4.88 -8.43
C THR A 63 31.93 4.70 -8.92
N ALA A 64 32.90 4.41 -8.04
CA ALA A 64 34.26 4.08 -8.42
C ALA A 64 34.38 2.77 -9.23
N LYS A 65 33.34 1.94 -9.24
CA LYS A 65 33.25 0.68 -10.00
C LYS A 65 32.44 0.80 -11.30
N LEU A 66 31.77 1.94 -11.54
CA LEU A 66 31.01 2.14 -12.76
C LEU A 66 31.90 2.22 -13.98
N SER A 67 31.44 1.62 -15.07
CA SER A 67 32.05 1.77 -16.37
C SER A 67 31.80 3.19 -16.93
N THR A 68 32.53 3.56 -17.98
CA THR A 68 32.33 4.84 -18.66
C THR A 68 30.90 4.95 -19.17
N ASN A 69 30.21 6.03 -18.81
CA ASN A 69 28.78 6.30 -19.11
C ASN A 69 27.75 5.40 -18.39
N GLU A 70 28.16 4.51 -17.52
CA GLU A 70 27.24 3.74 -16.70
C GLU A 70 26.61 4.66 -15.64
N LYS A 71 25.32 4.39 -15.34
CA LYS A 71 24.54 5.09 -14.31
C LYS A 71 24.10 4.11 -13.24
N LEU A 72 24.26 4.50 -11.99
CA LEU A 72 23.68 3.79 -10.85
C LEU A 72 22.29 4.41 -10.58
N ILE A 73 21.24 3.63 -10.84
CA ILE A 73 19.87 4.04 -10.56
C ILE A 73 19.35 3.15 -9.44
N ILE A 74 18.81 3.78 -8.40
CA ILE A 74 18.19 3.11 -7.25
C ILE A 74 16.72 3.48 -7.25
N VAL A 75 15.86 2.47 -7.34
CA VAL A 75 14.41 2.65 -7.31
C VAL A 75 13.91 2.49 -5.88
N VAL A 76 13.17 3.47 -5.36
CA VAL A 76 12.53 3.41 -4.05
C VAL A 76 11.06 3.76 -4.21
N ASP A 77 10.21 2.77 -3.97
CA ASP A 77 8.76 2.93 -4.08
C ASP A 77 8.14 3.34 -2.74
N ALA A 78 7.00 4.06 -2.83
CA ALA A 78 6.11 4.39 -1.73
C ALA A 78 6.79 5.12 -0.54
N LEU A 79 7.45 6.24 -0.80
CA LEU A 79 8.03 7.08 0.27
C LEU A 79 6.99 7.59 1.28
N ASP A 80 5.73 7.65 0.89
CA ASP A 80 4.61 8.04 1.75
C ASP A 80 4.23 6.97 2.78
N GLU A 81 4.71 5.74 2.63
CA GLU A 81 4.47 4.64 3.57
C GLU A 81 5.60 4.45 4.60
N VAL A 82 6.65 5.25 4.54
CA VAL A 82 7.82 5.11 5.42
C VAL A 82 7.49 5.47 6.86
N ASP A 83 7.75 4.54 7.78
CA ASP A 83 7.66 4.75 9.22
C ASP A 83 9.00 5.25 9.76
N GLN A 84 9.14 6.55 9.85
CA GLN A 84 10.32 7.23 10.40
C GLN A 84 9.91 8.41 11.26
N LYS A 85 10.38 8.43 12.50
CA LYS A 85 10.12 9.55 13.43
C LYS A 85 10.52 10.89 12.81
N GLU A 86 9.78 11.93 13.13
CA GLU A 86 10.12 13.29 12.71
C GLU A 86 11.51 13.68 13.21
N GLY A 87 12.25 14.38 12.36
CA GLY A 87 13.62 14.82 12.64
C GLY A 87 14.19 15.64 11.50
N VAL A 88 15.45 16.04 11.64
CA VAL A 88 16.19 16.85 10.64
C VAL A 88 16.79 16.01 9.51
N GLU A 89 16.73 14.71 9.61
CA GLU A 89 17.25 13.79 8.61
C GLU A 89 16.27 13.59 7.45
N ASN A 90 16.83 13.30 6.28
CA ASN A 90 16.02 12.88 5.14
C ASN A 90 15.25 11.60 5.42
N ILE A 91 14.09 11.48 4.79
CA ILE A 91 13.35 10.22 4.74
C ILE A 91 14.26 9.08 4.29
N LEU A 92 14.20 7.92 4.94
CA LEU A 92 15.07 6.75 4.72
C LEU A 92 16.58 7.07 4.84
N TYR A 93 16.95 8.16 5.53
CA TYR A 93 18.33 8.66 5.60
C TYR A 93 18.97 8.85 4.22
N LEU A 94 18.17 9.19 3.21
CA LEU A 94 18.68 9.48 1.87
C LEU A 94 19.67 10.63 1.89
N PRO A 95 20.78 10.54 1.17
CA PRO A 95 21.81 11.57 1.21
C PRO A 95 21.33 12.88 0.59
N LYS A 96 21.75 14.01 1.14
CA LYS A 96 21.44 15.37 0.64
C LYS A 96 22.20 15.70 -0.64
N THR A 97 23.31 15.02 -0.88
CA THR A 97 24.15 15.15 -2.08
C THR A 97 24.43 13.78 -2.66
N LEU A 98 24.57 13.69 -3.97
CA LEU A 98 24.83 12.43 -4.68
C LEU A 98 26.15 12.50 -5.44
N PRO A 99 26.91 11.38 -5.50
CA PRO A 99 28.03 11.26 -6.42
C PRO A 99 27.55 11.38 -7.88
N ASN A 100 28.46 11.72 -8.79
CA ASN A 100 28.17 11.76 -10.22
C ASN A 100 27.63 10.41 -10.71
N ASN A 101 26.69 10.44 -11.64
CA ASN A 101 26.05 9.26 -12.23
C ASN A 101 25.21 8.41 -11.26
N VAL A 102 24.92 8.89 -10.05
CA VAL A 102 23.94 8.28 -9.14
C VAL A 102 22.60 8.99 -9.23
N TYR A 103 21.55 8.21 -9.37
CA TYR A 103 20.18 8.71 -9.48
C TYR A 103 19.25 7.88 -8.59
N PHE A 104 18.26 8.54 -8.00
CA PHE A 104 17.14 7.89 -7.35
C PHE A 104 15.89 8.07 -8.18
N PHE A 105 15.20 6.96 -8.45
CA PHE A 105 13.85 6.96 -8.96
C PHE A 105 12.91 6.70 -7.77
N LEU A 106 12.23 7.75 -7.33
CA LEU A 106 11.41 7.74 -6.12
C LEU A 106 9.94 7.82 -6.51
N THR A 107 9.10 7.04 -5.87
CA THR A 107 7.65 7.21 -5.99
C THR A 107 7.03 7.61 -4.66
N ARG A 108 5.97 8.39 -4.72
CA ARG A 108 5.18 8.81 -3.55
C ARG A 108 3.76 9.20 -3.96
N ARG A 109 2.86 9.30 -3.00
CA ARG A 109 1.61 10.03 -3.17
C ARG A 109 1.88 11.54 -3.14
N HIS A 110 0.87 12.31 -3.51
CA HIS A 110 0.95 13.76 -3.36
C HIS A 110 0.96 14.11 -1.86
N PHE A 111 1.93 14.92 -1.43
CA PHE A 111 2.03 15.43 -0.06
C PHE A 111 1.64 16.91 -0.02
N GLU A 112 1.06 17.33 1.11
CA GLU A 112 1.08 18.73 1.47
C GLU A 112 2.54 19.19 1.68
N PRO A 113 2.91 20.41 1.27
CA PRO A 113 4.30 20.90 1.36
C PRO A 113 4.92 20.80 2.75
N THR A 114 4.10 20.87 3.79
CA THR A 114 4.53 20.75 5.21
C THR A 114 4.92 19.33 5.61
N GLN A 115 4.54 18.32 4.82
CA GLN A 115 4.83 16.92 5.08
C GLN A 115 6.04 16.40 4.29
N GLU A 116 6.64 17.24 3.42
CA GLU A 116 7.78 16.84 2.63
C GLU A 116 9.04 16.75 3.49
N ARG A 117 9.59 15.54 3.61
CA ARG A 117 10.80 15.24 4.38
C ARG A 117 11.98 14.85 3.48
N LEU A 118 11.94 15.23 2.22
CA LEU A 118 13.00 14.96 1.25
C LEU A 118 13.77 16.26 0.96
N TYR A 119 14.86 16.47 1.68
CA TYR A 119 15.74 17.63 1.50
C TYR A 119 16.78 17.34 0.42
N THR A 120 16.69 18.07 -0.68
CA THR A 120 17.52 17.83 -1.89
C THR A 120 18.14 19.13 -2.38
N GLU A 121 18.74 19.91 -1.50
CA GLU A 121 19.38 21.17 -1.87
C GLU A 121 20.49 20.94 -2.92
N GLY A 122 20.39 21.67 -4.03
CA GLY A 122 21.38 21.61 -5.12
C GLY A 122 21.27 20.40 -6.02
N LEU A 123 20.41 19.41 -5.77
CA LEU A 123 20.20 18.29 -6.66
C LEU A 123 19.19 18.63 -7.78
N LYS A 124 19.54 18.23 -9.01
CA LYS A 124 18.59 18.29 -10.13
C LYS A 124 17.45 17.30 -9.89
N LYS A 125 16.22 17.78 -9.96
CA LYS A 125 15.00 16.99 -9.80
C LYS A 125 14.10 17.12 -11.01
N GLU A 126 13.43 16.04 -11.36
CA GLU A 126 12.35 16.02 -12.33
C GLU A 126 11.14 15.35 -11.67
N TYR A 127 9.97 15.90 -11.87
CA TYR A 127 8.72 15.38 -11.32
C TYR A 127 7.79 14.94 -12.43
N LEU A 128 7.27 13.73 -12.27
CA LEU A 128 6.18 13.22 -13.09
C LEU A 128 4.95 13.05 -12.20
N ASP A 129 3.96 13.91 -12.39
CA ASP A 129 2.66 13.79 -11.73
C ASP A 129 1.71 13.01 -12.64
N LEU A 130 1.42 11.76 -12.28
CA LEU A 130 0.51 10.90 -13.04
C LEU A 130 -0.96 11.34 -12.93
N THR A 131 -1.27 12.31 -12.08
CA THR A 131 -2.63 12.89 -11.93
C THR A 131 -2.80 14.17 -12.73
N ASP A 132 -1.75 14.65 -13.41
CA ASP A 132 -1.81 15.82 -14.29
C ASP A 132 -2.77 15.53 -15.45
N SER A 133 -3.71 16.44 -15.71
CA SER A 133 -4.75 16.30 -16.74
C SER A 133 -4.21 16.05 -18.14
N LYS A 134 -2.95 16.40 -18.41
CA LYS A 134 -2.31 16.06 -19.70
C LYS A 134 -2.18 14.57 -19.95
N TYR A 135 -2.26 13.72 -18.89
CA TYR A 135 -2.21 12.26 -18.97
C TYR A 135 -3.59 11.59 -18.86
N ASP A 136 -4.68 12.36 -18.80
CA ASP A 136 -6.03 11.79 -18.62
C ASP A 136 -6.40 10.83 -19.75
N GLN A 137 -6.05 11.13 -20.99
CA GLN A 137 -6.35 10.28 -22.14
C GLN A 137 -5.55 8.98 -22.10
N GLU A 138 -4.25 9.06 -21.81
CA GLU A 138 -3.39 7.90 -21.66
C GLU A 138 -3.82 7.04 -20.46
N ASN A 139 -4.11 7.64 -19.32
CA ASN A 139 -4.63 6.92 -18.14
C ASN A 139 -5.94 6.21 -18.45
N GLN A 140 -6.86 6.85 -19.17
CA GLN A 140 -8.13 6.24 -19.56
C GLN A 140 -7.92 5.11 -20.56
N HIS A 141 -7.00 5.27 -21.51
CA HIS A 141 -6.64 4.22 -22.46
C HIS A 141 -6.07 3.00 -21.73
N ASP A 142 -5.09 3.19 -20.84
CA ASP A 142 -4.47 2.12 -20.07
C ASP A 142 -5.49 1.36 -19.21
N ILE A 143 -6.45 2.06 -18.60
CA ILE A 143 -7.56 1.46 -17.85
C ILE A 143 -8.41 0.57 -18.77
N GLN A 144 -8.77 1.05 -19.95
CA GLN A 144 -9.57 0.28 -20.89
C GLN A 144 -8.82 -0.95 -21.41
N GLU A 145 -7.53 -0.80 -21.72
CA GLU A 145 -6.68 -1.94 -22.14
C GLU A 145 -6.54 -2.99 -21.04
N TYR A 146 -6.40 -2.56 -19.80
CA TYR A 146 -6.36 -3.50 -18.66
C TYR A 146 -7.68 -4.28 -18.51
N ILE A 147 -8.83 -3.60 -18.64
CA ILE A 147 -10.13 -4.28 -18.60
C ILE A 147 -10.26 -5.25 -19.78
N ARG A 148 -9.83 -4.86 -21.00
CA ARG A 148 -9.83 -5.76 -22.18
C ARG A 148 -8.94 -6.97 -21.96
N PHE A 149 -7.75 -6.79 -21.41
CA PHE A 149 -6.86 -7.90 -21.05
C PHE A 149 -7.55 -8.87 -20.09
N CYS A 150 -8.15 -8.37 -19.01
CA CYS A 150 -8.86 -9.23 -18.05
C CYS A 150 -10.05 -9.96 -18.66
N LEU A 151 -10.72 -9.34 -19.63
CA LEU A 151 -11.88 -9.94 -20.31
C LEU A 151 -11.51 -11.00 -21.35
N ASN A 152 -10.33 -10.88 -22.00
CA ASN A 152 -9.99 -11.71 -23.16
C ASN A 152 -8.82 -12.66 -22.91
N ASP A 153 -7.83 -12.24 -22.13
CA ASP A 153 -6.53 -12.90 -22.07
C ASP A 153 -6.16 -13.41 -20.67
N ASP A 154 -6.75 -12.86 -19.62
CA ASP A 154 -6.44 -13.26 -18.23
C ASP A 154 -7.03 -14.65 -17.92
N PRO A 155 -6.17 -15.68 -17.69
CA PRO A 155 -6.64 -17.05 -17.47
C PRO A 155 -7.46 -17.21 -16.18
N GLU A 156 -7.33 -16.32 -15.23
CA GLU A 156 -8.01 -16.41 -13.93
C GLU A 156 -9.43 -15.83 -13.97
N HIS A 157 -9.66 -14.78 -14.77
CA HIS A 157 -10.90 -14.02 -14.67
C HIS A 157 -11.75 -14.00 -15.94
N LYS A 158 -11.15 -14.23 -17.12
CA LYS A 158 -11.85 -14.06 -18.41
C LYS A 158 -13.16 -14.82 -18.52
N ASP A 159 -13.18 -16.11 -18.16
CA ASP A 159 -14.36 -16.96 -18.32
C ASP A 159 -15.53 -16.46 -17.44
N GLY A 160 -15.24 -16.09 -16.20
CA GLY A 160 -16.23 -15.51 -15.29
C GLY A 160 -16.75 -14.15 -15.75
N LEU A 161 -15.85 -13.29 -16.26
CA LEU A 161 -16.23 -11.97 -16.79
C LEU A 161 -17.08 -12.11 -18.06
N GLN A 162 -16.70 -12.98 -18.99
CA GLN A 162 -17.47 -13.25 -20.22
C GLN A 162 -18.85 -13.80 -19.88
N THR A 163 -18.94 -14.77 -18.99
CA THR A 163 -20.22 -15.32 -18.50
C THR A 163 -21.10 -14.22 -17.89
N TRP A 164 -20.51 -13.32 -17.09
CA TRP A 164 -21.25 -12.24 -16.45
C TRP A 164 -21.84 -11.24 -17.48
N ILE A 165 -21.04 -10.80 -18.47
CA ILE A 165 -21.54 -9.85 -19.49
C ILE A 165 -22.58 -10.47 -20.40
N GLU A 166 -22.43 -11.76 -20.74
CA GLU A 166 -23.44 -12.52 -21.50
C GLU A 166 -24.77 -12.60 -20.74
N ASN A 167 -24.74 -12.98 -19.46
CA ASN A 167 -25.93 -13.05 -18.60
C ASN A 167 -26.64 -11.71 -18.44
N LYS A 168 -25.89 -10.60 -18.56
CA LYS A 168 -26.44 -9.24 -18.48
C LYS A 168 -26.83 -8.64 -19.84
N ASN A 169 -26.60 -9.36 -20.94
CA ASN A 169 -26.77 -8.86 -22.32
C ASN A 169 -26.03 -7.55 -22.56
N ILE A 170 -24.78 -7.46 -22.10
CA ILE A 170 -23.92 -6.30 -22.26
C ILE A 170 -22.85 -6.62 -23.32
N SER A 171 -22.62 -5.72 -24.27
CA SER A 171 -21.51 -5.89 -25.21
C SER A 171 -20.16 -5.71 -24.51
N PRO A 172 -19.08 -6.42 -24.94
CA PRO A 172 -17.74 -6.21 -24.41
C PRO A 172 -17.29 -4.75 -24.38
N ASP A 173 -17.54 -4.00 -25.44
CA ASP A 173 -17.16 -2.59 -25.51
C ASP A 173 -17.94 -1.72 -24.50
N ALA A 174 -19.26 -1.97 -24.34
CA ALA A 174 -20.06 -1.26 -23.36
C ALA A 174 -19.59 -1.56 -21.92
N PHE A 175 -19.21 -2.80 -21.65
CA PHE A 175 -18.63 -3.21 -20.37
C PHE A 175 -17.32 -2.46 -20.10
N VAL A 176 -16.38 -2.47 -21.06
CA VAL A 176 -15.09 -1.77 -20.95
C VAL A 176 -15.30 -0.28 -20.68
N GLN A 177 -16.12 0.39 -21.47
CA GLN A 177 -16.34 1.83 -21.34
C GLN A 177 -16.98 2.21 -20.00
N GLN A 178 -18.04 1.50 -19.58
CA GLN A 178 -18.75 1.82 -18.36
C GLN A 178 -17.92 1.49 -17.11
N LEU A 179 -17.20 0.35 -17.12
CA LEU A 179 -16.35 0.00 -15.99
C LEU A 179 -15.14 0.94 -15.88
N ALA A 180 -14.56 1.35 -17.01
CA ALA A 180 -13.50 2.36 -17.02
C ALA A 180 -13.98 3.68 -16.41
N ALA A 181 -15.17 4.16 -16.80
CA ALA A 181 -15.76 5.36 -16.20
C ALA A 181 -16.00 5.20 -14.68
N LYS A 182 -16.47 4.02 -14.24
CA LYS A 182 -16.69 3.74 -12.81
C LYS A 182 -15.40 3.65 -12.01
N SER A 183 -14.29 3.28 -12.62
CA SER A 183 -13.00 3.15 -11.94
C SER A 183 -12.39 4.49 -11.53
N GLU A 184 -12.85 5.60 -12.09
CA GLU A 184 -12.26 6.94 -11.87
C GLU A 184 -10.74 6.96 -12.11
N ASN A 185 -10.28 6.27 -13.16
CA ASN A 185 -8.88 6.03 -13.50
C ASN A 185 -8.07 5.35 -12.39
N ASN A 186 -8.71 4.53 -11.57
CA ASN A 186 -8.08 3.86 -10.45
C ASN A 186 -7.93 2.35 -10.67
N PHE A 187 -6.71 1.88 -10.94
CA PHE A 187 -6.41 0.45 -11.12
C PHE A 187 -6.72 -0.40 -9.88
N MET A 188 -6.63 0.16 -8.65
CA MET A 188 -6.98 -0.61 -7.44
C MET A 188 -8.47 -0.95 -7.41
N TYR A 189 -9.33 -0.06 -7.90
CA TYR A 189 -10.74 -0.37 -8.07
C TYR A 189 -10.92 -1.60 -8.98
N LEU A 190 -10.27 -1.60 -10.15
CA LEU A 190 -10.35 -2.71 -11.10
C LEU A 190 -9.80 -4.01 -10.53
N ARG A 191 -8.68 -3.93 -9.79
CA ARG A 191 -8.07 -5.10 -9.15
C ARG A 191 -9.01 -5.81 -8.16
N TYR A 192 -9.96 -5.10 -7.59
CA TYR A 192 -10.95 -5.69 -6.69
C TYR A 192 -12.27 -6.02 -7.38
N VAL A 193 -12.73 -5.14 -8.26
CA VAL A 193 -14.07 -5.29 -8.86
C VAL A 193 -14.08 -6.34 -9.96
N LEU A 194 -13.05 -6.44 -10.81
CA LEU A 194 -13.00 -7.46 -11.88
C LEU A 194 -13.01 -8.89 -11.34
N PRO A 195 -12.14 -9.28 -10.37
CA PRO A 195 -12.24 -10.60 -9.75
C PRO A 195 -13.59 -10.85 -9.08
N ALA A 196 -14.14 -9.88 -8.37
CA ALA A 196 -15.43 -10.01 -7.71
C ALA A 196 -16.60 -10.23 -8.69
N ILE A 197 -16.54 -9.62 -9.88
CA ILE A 197 -17.48 -9.89 -10.97
C ILE A 197 -17.28 -11.33 -11.47
N ALA A 198 -16.04 -11.73 -11.76
CA ALA A 198 -15.71 -13.06 -12.28
C ALA A 198 -16.12 -14.19 -11.30
N GLU A 199 -15.97 -13.97 -10.00
CA GLU A 199 -16.38 -14.89 -8.93
C GLU A 199 -17.88 -14.87 -8.65
N GLY A 200 -18.65 -14.04 -9.35
CA GLY A 200 -20.11 -13.96 -9.22
C GLY A 200 -20.63 -13.18 -8.01
N LYS A 201 -19.77 -12.45 -7.26
CA LYS A 201 -20.16 -11.64 -6.10
C LYS A 201 -21.12 -10.50 -6.45
N TYR A 202 -21.22 -10.17 -7.74
CA TYR A 202 -22.11 -9.12 -8.29
C TYR A 202 -23.18 -9.67 -9.25
N ASN A 203 -23.52 -10.96 -9.14
CA ASN A 203 -24.52 -11.58 -10.04
C ASN A 203 -25.91 -10.94 -9.91
N ASP A 204 -26.25 -10.42 -8.74
CA ASP A 204 -27.54 -9.76 -8.50
C ASP A 204 -27.57 -8.29 -8.96
N LEU A 205 -26.42 -7.72 -9.35
CA LEU A 205 -26.30 -6.31 -9.74
C LEU A 205 -26.16 -6.15 -11.26
N ASN A 206 -26.66 -5.03 -11.75
CA ASN A 206 -26.37 -4.54 -13.09
C ASN A 206 -25.11 -3.67 -13.08
N LEU A 207 -24.51 -3.44 -14.25
CA LEU A 207 -23.30 -2.65 -14.39
C LEU A 207 -23.42 -1.23 -13.77
N ASN A 208 -24.60 -0.60 -13.88
CA ASN A 208 -24.84 0.71 -13.27
C ASN A 208 -24.85 0.68 -11.72
N GLN A 209 -25.15 -0.47 -11.11
CA GLN A 209 -25.23 -0.66 -9.67
C GLN A 209 -23.89 -1.04 -9.03
N LEU A 210 -22.86 -1.33 -9.83
CA LEU A 210 -21.50 -1.52 -9.32
C LEU A 210 -21.00 -0.25 -8.64
N PRO A 211 -20.13 -0.37 -7.62
CA PRO A 211 -19.57 0.79 -6.91
C PRO A 211 -19.00 1.85 -7.86
N GLN A 212 -19.10 3.10 -7.50
CA GLN A 212 -18.49 4.22 -8.21
C GLN A 212 -17.19 4.62 -7.52
N GLY A 213 -16.05 4.31 -8.15
CA GLY A 213 -14.75 4.58 -7.59
C GLY A 213 -14.41 3.73 -6.35
N LEU A 214 -13.20 3.91 -5.86
CA LEU A 214 -12.67 3.14 -4.75
C LEU A 214 -13.34 3.48 -3.40
N GLN A 215 -13.80 4.71 -3.24
CA GLN A 215 -14.48 5.16 -2.02
C GLN A 215 -15.82 4.45 -1.82
N ASP A 216 -16.63 4.33 -2.88
CA ASP A 216 -17.91 3.64 -2.81
C ASP A 216 -17.72 2.12 -2.64
N TYR A 217 -16.69 1.55 -3.28
CA TYR A 217 -16.26 0.18 -3.05
C TYR A 217 -15.95 -0.09 -1.58
N TYR A 218 -15.14 0.77 -0.93
CA TYR A 218 -14.82 0.63 0.50
C TYR A 218 -16.03 0.92 1.42
N GLN A 219 -16.94 1.80 0.99
CA GLN A 219 -18.19 2.00 1.73
C GLN A 219 -19.05 0.73 1.73
N THR A 220 -19.02 -0.05 0.66
CA THR A 220 -19.68 -1.35 0.61
C THR A 220 -19.08 -2.32 1.64
N HIS A 221 -17.74 -2.35 1.78
CA HIS A 221 -17.08 -3.14 2.83
C HIS A 221 -17.48 -2.70 4.23
N TRP A 222 -17.44 -1.40 4.51
CA TRP A 222 -17.89 -0.84 5.79
C TRP A 222 -19.31 -1.30 6.16
N ASN A 223 -20.21 -1.33 5.19
CA ASN A 223 -21.58 -1.78 5.41
C ASN A 223 -21.63 -3.30 5.68
N ARG A 224 -20.86 -4.12 4.93
CA ARG A 224 -20.79 -5.58 5.12
C ARG A 224 -20.15 -5.98 6.44
N MET A 225 -19.20 -5.22 6.94
CA MET A 225 -18.62 -5.38 8.27
C MET A 225 -19.62 -5.12 9.41
N ASN A 226 -20.87 -4.83 9.07
CA ASN A 226 -21.96 -4.55 10.02
C ASN A 226 -21.65 -3.39 11.00
N MET A 227 -20.90 -2.40 10.52
CA MET A 227 -20.49 -1.24 11.32
C MET A 227 -21.65 -0.28 11.65
N ASN A 228 -22.86 -0.57 11.18
CA ASN A 228 -24.05 0.25 11.38
C ASN A 228 -24.97 -0.26 12.52
N ASN A 229 -24.68 -1.41 13.15
CA ASN A 229 -25.52 -2.08 14.14
C ASN A 229 -25.14 -1.78 15.61
N SER A 230 -26.01 -2.17 16.57
CA SER A 230 -25.86 -1.88 18.00
C SER A 230 -24.75 -2.65 18.74
N SER A 231 -24.29 -3.81 18.23
CA SER A 231 -23.09 -4.52 18.74
C SER A 231 -21.75 -3.86 18.36
N LYS A 232 -21.82 -2.58 18.09
CA LYS A 232 -20.82 -1.77 17.42
C LYS A 232 -19.57 -1.49 18.25
N LYS A 233 -19.66 -1.54 19.59
CA LYS A 233 -18.57 -1.05 20.44
C LYS A 233 -17.29 -1.85 20.24
N MET A 234 -17.36 -3.18 20.36
CA MET A 234 -16.19 -4.06 20.18
C MET A 234 -15.63 -3.97 18.78
N LYS A 235 -16.48 -4.09 17.75
CA LYS A 235 -16.07 -3.93 16.34
C LYS A 235 -15.36 -2.60 16.07
N VAL A 236 -15.86 -1.50 16.62
CA VAL A 236 -15.24 -0.18 16.49
C VAL A 236 -13.89 -0.13 17.23
N MET A 237 -13.77 -0.79 18.40
CA MET A 237 -12.51 -0.84 19.15
C MET A 237 -11.45 -1.65 18.39
N ILE A 238 -11.78 -2.85 17.93
CA ILE A 238 -10.87 -3.69 17.13
C ILE A 238 -10.39 -2.95 15.89
N LEU A 239 -11.32 -2.35 15.14
CA LEU A 239 -10.98 -1.62 13.93
C LEU A 239 -10.13 -0.38 14.21
N PHE A 240 -10.42 0.32 15.33
CA PHE A 240 -9.61 1.46 15.78
C PHE A 240 -8.18 1.03 16.11
N ILE A 241 -7.99 -0.09 16.83
CA ILE A 241 -6.67 -0.62 17.16
C ILE A 241 -5.88 -0.95 15.90
N LEU A 242 -6.49 -1.66 14.94
CA LEU A 242 -5.86 -1.98 13.65
C LEU A 242 -5.46 -0.74 12.86
N VAL A 243 -6.28 0.31 12.91
CA VAL A 243 -6.05 1.57 12.20
C VAL A 243 -4.98 2.44 12.88
N GLU A 244 -4.97 2.48 14.23
CA GLU A 244 -4.07 3.34 15.00
C GLU A 244 -2.66 2.75 15.04
N ILE A 245 -2.53 1.44 15.26
CA ILE A 245 -1.23 0.76 15.25
C ILE A 245 -0.69 0.70 13.81
N GLY A 246 -1.53 0.38 12.82
CA GLY A 246 -1.18 0.44 11.40
C GLY A 246 -0.18 -0.61 10.91
N THR A 247 0.39 -1.42 11.82
CA THR A 247 1.27 -2.55 11.54
C THR A 247 0.59 -3.86 11.95
N PRO A 248 1.09 -5.03 11.52
CA PRO A 248 0.54 -6.31 11.94
C PRO A 248 0.57 -6.50 13.46
N ILE A 249 -0.54 -6.91 14.04
CA ILE A 249 -0.71 -7.18 15.46
C ILE A 249 -1.28 -8.58 15.68
N SER A 250 -0.79 -9.27 16.72
CA SER A 250 -1.26 -10.62 17.06
C SER A 250 -2.68 -10.60 17.65
N GLY A 251 -3.38 -11.74 17.54
CA GLY A 251 -4.67 -11.93 18.20
C GLY A 251 -4.57 -11.69 19.70
N GLU A 252 -3.51 -12.22 20.37
CA GLU A 252 -3.25 -12.02 21.79
C GLU A 252 -3.16 -10.55 22.18
N MET A 253 -2.37 -9.77 21.43
CA MET A 253 -2.30 -8.31 21.63
C MET A 253 -3.68 -7.64 21.47
N MET A 254 -4.47 -8.10 20.51
CA MET A 254 -5.81 -7.58 20.29
C MET A 254 -6.71 -7.83 21.50
N PHE A 255 -6.73 -9.08 22.04
CA PHE A 255 -7.54 -9.44 23.21
C PHE A 255 -7.19 -8.59 24.43
N ASP A 256 -5.89 -8.45 24.70
CA ASP A 256 -5.37 -7.67 25.83
C ASP A 256 -5.81 -6.19 25.76
N ILE A 257 -5.71 -5.59 24.59
CA ILE A 257 -6.06 -4.16 24.39
C ILE A 257 -7.57 -3.96 24.39
N VAL A 258 -8.34 -4.83 23.72
CA VAL A 258 -9.81 -4.74 23.69
C VAL A 258 -10.37 -5.00 25.09
N ASN A 259 -9.74 -5.91 25.85
CA ASN A 259 -10.15 -6.34 27.19
C ASN A 259 -11.59 -6.90 27.20
N GLU A 260 -11.87 -7.78 26.26
CA GLU A 260 -13.12 -8.51 26.07
C GLU A 260 -12.80 -10.00 25.87
N ASP A 261 -13.78 -10.89 25.73
CA ASP A 261 -13.59 -12.32 25.57
C ASP A 261 -12.83 -12.64 24.27
N GLU A 262 -11.85 -13.55 24.34
CA GLU A 262 -11.03 -13.96 23.20
C GLU A 262 -11.89 -14.53 22.07
N CYS A 263 -12.89 -15.35 22.38
CA CYS A 263 -13.77 -15.94 21.38
C CYS A 263 -14.56 -14.88 20.60
N ASP A 264 -15.03 -13.84 21.29
CA ASP A 264 -15.79 -12.75 20.67
C ASP A 264 -14.91 -11.92 19.71
N VAL A 265 -13.64 -11.73 20.06
CA VAL A 265 -12.67 -11.02 19.20
C VAL A 265 -12.31 -11.88 18.00
N ASP A 266 -12.04 -13.18 18.19
CA ASP A 266 -11.74 -14.13 17.11
C ASP A 266 -12.90 -14.24 16.12
N ASP A 267 -14.13 -14.29 16.59
CA ASP A 267 -15.33 -14.32 15.75
C ASP A 267 -15.38 -13.08 14.84
N ILE A 268 -15.05 -11.89 15.36
CA ILE A 268 -14.99 -10.66 14.59
C ILE A 268 -13.82 -10.67 13.58
N LEU A 269 -12.63 -11.12 13.97
CA LEU A 269 -11.49 -11.21 13.06
C LEU A 269 -11.76 -12.19 11.92
N ASN A 270 -12.39 -13.33 12.22
CA ASN A 270 -12.83 -14.31 11.23
C ASN A 270 -13.94 -13.78 10.31
N GLU A 271 -14.93 -13.05 10.84
CA GLU A 271 -15.95 -12.35 10.04
C GLU A 271 -15.31 -11.36 9.05
N TRP A 272 -14.19 -10.76 9.45
CA TRP A 272 -13.53 -9.73 8.68
C TRP A 272 -12.30 -10.21 7.88
N ILE A 273 -12.07 -11.49 7.79
CA ILE A 273 -10.86 -12.07 7.18
C ILE A 273 -10.59 -11.56 5.74
N GLU A 274 -11.64 -11.26 4.96
CA GLU A 274 -11.52 -10.72 3.61
C GLU A 274 -11.06 -9.24 3.58
N TYR A 275 -11.15 -8.53 4.71
CA TYR A 275 -10.71 -7.13 4.88
C TYR A 275 -9.39 -7.01 5.63
N LEU A 276 -8.86 -8.14 6.08
CA LEU A 276 -7.62 -8.23 6.82
C LEU A 276 -6.58 -9.00 6.01
N LYS A 277 -5.33 -8.76 6.33
CA LYS A 277 -4.18 -9.52 5.85
C LYS A 277 -3.61 -10.32 7.02
N PRO A 278 -3.94 -11.61 7.13
CA PRO A 278 -3.30 -12.47 8.11
C PRO A 278 -1.87 -12.78 7.67
N GLN A 279 -0.95 -12.82 8.60
CA GLN A 279 0.43 -13.25 8.38
C GLN A 279 1.03 -13.85 9.65
N THR A 280 1.91 -14.84 9.51
CA THR A 280 2.57 -15.46 10.66
C THR A 280 3.85 -14.69 10.97
N ILE A 281 3.97 -14.17 12.19
CA ILE A 281 5.16 -13.49 12.71
C ILE A 281 5.49 -14.15 14.04
N ASP A 282 6.71 -14.66 14.21
CA ASP A 282 7.20 -15.34 15.44
C ASP A 282 6.23 -16.43 15.96
N GLU A 283 5.67 -17.23 15.03
CA GLU A 283 4.70 -18.31 15.25
C GLU A 283 3.25 -17.85 15.51
N ASP A 284 3.00 -16.55 15.72
CA ASP A 284 1.66 -16.00 15.95
C ASP A 284 0.98 -15.53 14.66
N ILE A 285 -0.35 -15.68 14.60
CA ILE A 285 -1.15 -15.09 13.54
C ILE A 285 -1.38 -13.61 13.86
N CYS A 286 -0.79 -12.75 13.03
CA CYS A 286 -0.95 -11.32 13.13
C CYS A 286 -1.88 -10.79 12.01
N TYR A 287 -2.62 -9.75 12.32
CA TYR A 287 -3.59 -9.14 11.42
C TYR A 287 -3.25 -7.69 11.15
N SER A 288 -3.40 -7.26 9.92
CA SER A 288 -3.34 -5.86 9.50
C SER A 288 -4.46 -5.56 8.50
N ILE A 289 -4.70 -4.29 8.23
CA ILE A 289 -5.62 -3.90 7.14
C ILE A 289 -4.99 -4.31 5.80
N TYR A 290 -5.75 -4.98 4.95
CA TYR A 290 -5.26 -5.63 3.73
C TYR A 290 -4.61 -4.67 2.70
N HIS A 291 -4.93 -3.37 2.76
CA HIS A 291 -4.38 -2.38 1.82
C HIS A 291 -4.36 -0.96 2.41
N ALA A 292 -3.27 -0.22 2.13
CA ALA A 292 -3.07 1.14 2.63
C ALA A 292 -4.20 2.12 2.25
N SER A 293 -4.78 2.04 1.04
CA SER A 293 -5.89 2.93 0.66
C SER A 293 -7.20 2.61 1.39
N PHE A 294 -7.40 1.35 1.83
CA PHE A 294 -8.51 1.02 2.72
C PHE A 294 -8.26 1.56 4.13
N LEU A 295 -7.03 1.47 4.61
CA LEU A 295 -6.61 2.11 5.87
C LEU A 295 -6.88 3.63 5.84
N ASP A 296 -6.56 4.32 4.74
CA ASP A 296 -6.85 5.75 4.58
C ASP A 296 -8.36 6.04 4.62
N PHE A 297 -9.16 5.21 3.95
CA PHE A 297 -10.61 5.30 4.00
C PHE A 297 -11.14 5.13 5.43
N LEU A 298 -10.61 4.18 6.19
CA LEU A 298 -10.96 3.93 7.58
C LEU A 298 -10.56 5.11 8.49
N LYS A 299 -9.36 5.66 8.34
CA LYS A 299 -8.89 6.86 9.06
C LYS A 299 -9.81 8.06 8.86
N ALA A 300 -10.45 8.18 7.72
CA ALA A 300 -11.41 9.25 7.44
C ALA A 300 -12.78 9.07 8.12
N LYS A 301 -13.07 7.89 8.69
CA LYS A 301 -14.38 7.60 9.33
C LYS A 301 -14.51 8.33 10.66
N LYS A 302 -15.68 8.97 10.84
CA LYS A 302 -16.01 9.68 12.10
C LYS A 302 -16.02 8.74 13.32
N GLU A 303 -16.40 7.49 13.09
CA GLU A 303 -16.49 6.43 14.09
C GLU A 303 -15.11 6.05 14.66
N LEU A 304 -14.04 6.25 13.90
CA LEU A 304 -12.67 5.88 14.24
C LEU A 304 -11.79 7.07 14.59
N LYS A 305 -12.37 8.27 14.83
CA LYS A 305 -11.57 9.44 15.20
C LYS A 305 -10.95 9.27 16.58
N PRO A 306 -9.63 9.43 16.75
CA PRO A 306 -8.92 9.26 18.04
C PRO A 306 -9.45 10.13 19.18
N THR A 307 -10.05 11.28 18.84
CA THR A 307 -10.63 12.23 19.82
C THR A 307 -11.92 11.76 20.48
N ARG A 308 -12.44 10.59 20.13
CA ARG A 308 -13.64 10.03 20.78
C ARG A 308 -13.28 9.49 22.16
N ARG A 309 -14.11 9.81 23.16
CA ARG A 309 -13.94 9.31 24.54
C ARG A 309 -13.83 7.78 24.64
N LEU A 310 -14.46 7.03 23.72
CA LEU A 310 -14.34 5.58 23.63
C LEU A 310 -12.88 5.11 23.51
N PHE A 311 -12.02 5.90 22.88
CA PHE A 311 -10.64 5.53 22.57
C PHE A 311 -9.61 6.06 23.59
N GLU A 312 -10.00 6.92 24.53
CA GLU A 312 -9.11 7.36 25.60
C GLU A 312 -8.56 6.16 26.38
N ASP A 313 -9.47 5.25 26.81
CA ASP A 313 -9.08 4.04 27.54
C ASP A 313 -8.33 3.04 26.62
N VAL A 314 -8.70 2.95 25.34
CA VAL A 314 -8.04 2.05 24.37
C VAL A 314 -6.61 2.52 24.11
N ASN A 315 -6.41 3.81 23.90
CA ASN A 315 -5.07 4.38 23.70
C ASN A 315 -4.16 4.14 24.92
N GLN A 316 -4.71 4.29 26.14
CA GLN A 316 -3.94 4.01 27.36
C GLN A 316 -3.53 2.53 27.41
N ARG A 317 -4.45 1.60 27.09
CA ARG A 317 -4.12 0.15 27.06
C ARG A 317 -3.09 -0.22 25.99
N ILE A 318 -3.09 0.47 24.84
CA ILE A 318 -2.04 0.30 23.82
C ILE A 318 -0.67 0.69 24.42
N VAL A 319 -0.59 1.82 25.11
CA VAL A 319 0.65 2.28 25.78
C VAL A 319 1.08 1.28 26.85
N ASP A 320 0.15 0.90 27.75
CA ASP A 320 0.42 -0.03 28.86
C ASP A 320 0.90 -1.40 28.32
N TYR A 321 0.35 -1.88 27.21
CA TYR A 321 0.78 -3.11 26.56
C TYR A 321 2.24 -3.03 26.10
N TRP A 322 2.61 -1.95 25.42
CA TRP A 322 3.99 -1.77 24.95
C TRP A 322 5.00 -1.58 26.09
N GLU A 323 4.62 -0.86 27.14
CA GLU A 323 5.48 -0.70 28.33
C GLU A 323 5.72 -2.04 29.03
N ARG A 324 4.72 -2.92 29.10
CA ARG A 324 4.84 -4.26 29.69
C ARG A 324 5.79 -5.18 28.93
N ILE A 325 5.85 -5.08 27.59
CA ILE A 325 6.73 -5.94 26.76
C ILE A 325 8.17 -5.43 26.76
N GLN A 326 8.38 -4.12 26.96
CA GLN A 326 9.73 -3.52 26.93
C GLN A 326 10.43 -3.55 28.30
N GLY A 327 9.75 -3.88 29.41
CA GLY A 327 10.26 -4.00 30.75
C GLY A 327 10.63 -5.43 31.11
#